data_70fdf4cd98ddd56f799bf26f896d6ee3
#
_entry.id   70fdf4cd98ddd56f799bf26f896d6ee3
#
_cell.length_a   1.000
_cell.length_b   1.000
_cell.length_c   1.000
_cell.angle_alpha   90.00
_cell.angle_beta   90.00
_cell.angle_gamma   90.00
#
_symmetry.space_group_name_H-M   'P 1'
#
loop_
_entity.id
_entity.type
_entity.pdbx_description
1 polymer ?
#
loop_
_entity_poly.entity_id
_entity_poly.type
_entity_poly.pdbx_seq_one_letter_code
_entity_poly.pdbx_strand_id
1 'polypeptide(L)'
;NKTQYSSAEEEMKREEELLKAAKKELDSAYVAKKELLRNADIKRQDILSLQKEQQEKQKNYHIIDSKLETVKNMAERYEGYSQSIRRVMEQKKQEPGVLGVVADIIRVKEKYITAVETALGGNIQNIVTEDEHVAKRMIQYLKKNRLGRATFLPLTTVTPKKEKPFRDEILEEDGVLGNVASKVDCDEKYKLIIEYLLGRFLLVDTIDHAMQISKKYQY
;
A
#
# COMPACT_ATOMS: atom_id res chain seq x y z
N ASN A 1 48.92 -74.76 -42.79
CA ASN A 1 49.57 -73.91 -41.77
C ASN A 1 49.57 -72.36 -42.08
N LYS A 2 49.74 -71.92 -43.36
CA LYS A 2 49.78 -70.49 -43.71
C LYS A 2 48.42 -69.80 -43.63
N THR A 3 47.36 -70.52 -44.01
CA THR A 3 45.94 -69.97 -43.93
C THR A 3 45.41 -69.86 -42.52
N GLN A 4 45.84 -70.72 -41.60
CA GLN A 4 45.47 -70.64 -40.19
C GLN A 4 46.17 -69.46 -39.45
N TYR A 5 47.39 -69.13 -39.79
CA TYR A 5 48.12 -68.00 -39.26
C TYR A 5 47.51 -66.67 -39.75
N SER A 6 47.14 -66.56 -41.03
CA SER A 6 46.49 -65.40 -41.61
C SER A 6 45.12 -65.12 -40.98
N SER A 7 44.33 -66.14 -40.69
CA SER A 7 43.04 -66.06 -40.03
C SER A 7 43.15 -65.57 -38.54
N ALA A 8 44.18 -66.08 -37.84
CA ALA A 8 44.44 -65.70 -36.48
C ALA A 8 44.95 -64.21 -36.33
N GLU A 9 45.73 -63.75 -37.30
CA GLU A 9 46.18 -62.33 -37.38
C GLU A 9 45.02 -61.39 -37.68
N GLU A 10 44.06 -61.77 -38.52
CA GLU A 10 42.86 -60.98 -38.82
C GLU A 10 41.91 -60.95 -37.61
N GLU A 11 41.75 -62.05 -36.92
CA GLU A 11 40.98 -62.08 -35.66
C GLU A 11 41.62 -61.19 -34.57
N MET A 12 42.93 -61.29 -34.40
CA MET A 12 43.67 -60.46 -33.45
C MET A 12 43.53 -58.95 -33.75
N LYS A 13 43.62 -58.53 -35.01
CA LYS A 13 43.41 -57.20 -35.45
C LYS A 13 41.97 -56.67 -35.14
N ARG A 14 40.96 -57.49 -35.38
CA ARG A 14 39.57 -57.17 -35.06
C ARG A 14 39.36 -56.96 -33.55
N GLU A 15 39.91 -57.88 -32.75
CA GLU A 15 39.83 -57.75 -31.31
C GLU A 15 40.57 -56.49 -30.76
N GLU A 16 41.74 -56.16 -31.33
CA GLU A 16 42.47 -54.96 -31.02
C GLU A 16 41.68 -53.71 -31.37
N GLU A 17 41.01 -53.63 -32.53
CA GLU A 17 40.13 -52.52 -32.93
C GLU A 17 38.91 -52.39 -32.01
N LEU A 18 38.28 -53.54 -31.68
CA LEU A 18 37.16 -53.60 -30.72
C LEU A 18 37.59 -53.07 -29.31
N LEU A 19 38.78 -53.58 -28.87
CA LEU A 19 39.30 -53.12 -27.58
C LEU A 19 39.63 -51.63 -27.56
N LYS A 20 40.17 -51.10 -28.66
CA LYS A 20 40.47 -49.66 -28.80
C LYS A 20 39.19 -48.83 -28.85
N ALA A 21 38.16 -49.28 -29.53
CA ALA A 21 36.85 -48.64 -29.58
C ALA A 21 36.18 -48.66 -28.20
N ALA A 22 36.18 -49.79 -27.51
CA ALA A 22 35.62 -49.93 -26.17
C ALA A 22 36.34 -49.03 -25.13
N LYS A 23 37.68 -48.95 -25.21
CA LYS A 23 38.45 -48.03 -24.36
C LYS A 23 38.07 -46.57 -24.60
N LYS A 24 37.94 -46.16 -25.86
CA LYS A 24 37.54 -44.79 -26.22
C LYS A 24 36.12 -44.47 -25.73
N GLU A 25 35.22 -45.42 -25.85
CA GLU A 25 33.84 -45.26 -25.32
C GLU A 25 33.81 -45.16 -23.79
N LEU A 26 34.61 -45.98 -23.11
CA LEU A 26 34.77 -45.93 -21.67
C LEU A 26 35.33 -44.59 -21.20
N ASP A 27 36.37 -44.08 -21.84
CA ASP A 27 36.95 -42.78 -21.52
C ASP A 27 35.94 -41.64 -21.71
N SER A 28 35.18 -41.67 -22.82
CA SER A 28 34.13 -40.67 -23.05
C SER A 28 33.02 -40.75 -22.02
N ALA A 29 32.62 -41.94 -21.60
CA ALA A 29 31.63 -42.15 -20.54
C ALA A 29 32.14 -41.65 -19.18
N TYR A 30 33.41 -41.83 -18.86
CA TYR A 30 34.01 -41.26 -17.63
C TYR A 30 34.00 -39.74 -17.62
N VAL A 31 34.34 -39.10 -18.75
CA VAL A 31 34.31 -37.64 -18.88
C VAL A 31 32.87 -37.14 -18.71
N ALA A 32 31.90 -37.74 -19.41
CA ALA A 32 30.51 -37.35 -19.28
C ALA A 32 29.96 -37.53 -17.85
N LYS A 33 30.30 -38.64 -17.18
CA LYS A 33 29.94 -38.87 -15.78
C LYS A 33 30.49 -37.79 -14.86
N LYS A 34 31.76 -37.41 -15.04
CA LYS A 34 32.40 -36.34 -14.22
C LYS A 34 31.72 -35.00 -14.40
N GLU A 35 31.35 -34.66 -15.62
CA GLU A 35 30.64 -33.45 -15.95
C GLU A 35 29.22 -33.41 -15.34
N LEU A 36 28.49 -34.52 -15.45
CA LEU A 36 27.17 -34.70 -14.85
C LEU A 36 27.21 -34.53 -13.31
N LEU A 37 28.21 -35.13 -12.65
CA LEU A 37 28.38 -35.01 -11.21
C LEU A 37 28.64 -33.54 -10.80
N ARG A 38 29.51 -32.84 -11.53
CA ARG A 38 29.79 -31.43 -11.30
C ARG A 38 28.52 -30.57 -11.47
N ASN A 39 27.77 -30.82 -12.54
CA ASN A 39 26.52 -30.09 -12.78
C ASN A 39 25.48 -30.38 -11.70
N ALA A 40 25.40 -31.63 -11.21
CA ALA A 40 24.53 -31.99 -10.11
C ALA A 40 24.89 -31.24 -8.81
N ASP A 41 26.18 -31.13 -8.49
CA ASP A 41 26.64 -30.38 -7.30
C ASP A 41 26.33 -28.89 -7.40
N ILE A 42 26.55 -28.27 -8.56
CA ILE A 42 26.16 -26.87 -8.80
C ILE A 42 24.66 -26.68 -8.57
N LYS A 43 23.84 -27.52 -9.18
CA LYS A 43 22.38 -27.47 -9.02
C LYS A 43 21.92 -27.66 -7.57
N ARG A 44 22.61 -28.50 -6.80
CA ARG A 44 22.33 -28.67 -5.37
C ARG A 44 22.60 -27.39 -4.58
N GLN A 45 23.71 -26.72 -4.86
CA GLN A 45 24.04 -25.44 -4.22
C GLN A 45 23.02 -24.35 -4.58
N ASP A 46 22.62 -24.27 -5.85
CA ASP A 46 21.58 -23.36 -6.31
C ASP A 46 20.26 -23.58 -5.58
N ILE A 47 19.84 -24.84 -5.45
CA ILE A 47 18.60 -25.22 -4.73
C ILE A 47 18.68 -24.77 -3.26
N LEU A 48 19.81 -25.01 -2.58
CA LEU A 48 19.97 -24.60 -1.18
C LEU A 48 19.92 -23.07 -1.01
N SER A 49 20.55 -22.34 -1.93
CA SER A 49 20.51 -20.87 -1.89
C SER A 49 19.10 -20.32 -2.13
N LEU A 50 18.38 -20.88 -3.11
CA LEU A 50 17.00 -20.50 -3.40
C LEU A 50 16.04 -20.83 -2.26
N GLN A 51 16.22 -21.98 -1.61
CA GLN A 51 15.43 -22.37 -0.44
C GLN A 51 15.65 -21.39 0.74
N LYS A 52 16.89 -20.96 0.96
CA LYS A 52 17.20 -19.96 1.99
C LYS A 52 16.54 -18.61 1.68
N GLU A 53 16.66 -18.15 0.44
CA GLU A 53 16.00 -16.90 -0.01
C GLU A 53 14.47 -16.98 0.13
N GLN A 54 13.88 -18.10 -0.25
CA GLN A 54 12.45 -18.35 -0.09
C GLN A 54 12.02 -18.26 1.38
N GLN A 55 12.78 -18.88 2.30
CA GLN A 55 12.47 -18.81 3.72
C GLN A 55 12.54 -17.38 4.28
N GLU A 56 13.54 -16.60 3.87
CA GLU A 56 13.65 -15.19 4.30
C GLU A 56 12.49 -14.35 3.76
N LYS A 57 12.13 -14.52 2.49
CA LYS A 57 10.97 -13.82 1.91
C LYS A 57 9.66 -14.21 2.60
N GLN A 58 9.49 -15.47 2.93
CA GLN A 58 8.30 -15.97 3.61
C GLN A 58 8.17 -15.41 5.04
N LYS A 59 9.28 -15.32 5.78
CA LYS A 59 9.31 -14.65 7.09
C LYS A 59 8.90 -13.18 6.99
N ASN A 60 9.48 -12.45 6.03
CA ASN A 60 9.16 -11.05 5.82
C ASN A 60 7.69 -10.85 5.41
N TYR A 61 7.17 -11.71 4.56
CA TYR A 61 5.75 -11.72 4.21
C TYR A 61 4.86 -11.85 5.45
N HIS A 62 5.10 -12.84 6.31
CA HIS A 62 4.32 -13.04 7.53
C HIS A 62 4.40 -11.87 8.50
N ILE A 63 5.58 -11.23 8.64
CA ILE A 63 5.74 -10.04 9.48
C ILE A 63 4.89 -8.87 8.94
N ILE A 64 4.94 -8.64 7.63
CA ILE A 64 4.18 -7.56 6.98
C ILE A 64 2.68 -7.83 7.05
N ASP A 65 2.27 -9.04 6.77
CA ASP A 65 0.87 -9.47 6.81
C ASP A 65 0.27 -9.31 8.22
N SER A 66 0.98 -9.77 9.24
CA SER A 66 0.58 -9.59 10.65
C SER A 66 0.48 -8.11 11.05
N LYS A 67 1.43 -7.27 10.60
CA LYS A 67 1.37 -5.83 10.83
C LYS A 67 0.17 -5.19 10.13
N LEU A 68 -0.09 -5.59 8.88
CA LEU A 68 -1.22 -5.11 8.11
C LEU A 68 -2.55 -5.45 8.80
N GLU A 69 -2.68 -6.69 9.28
CA GLU A 69 -3.88 -7.13 10.02
C GLU A 69 -4.06 -6.35 11.32
N THR A 70 -2.98 -6.11 12.06
CA THR A 70 -3.00 -5.30 13.27
C THR A 70 -3.49 -3.88 12.97
N VAL A 71 -2.94 -3.22 11.95
CA VAL A 71 -3.33 -1.85 11.56
C VAL A 71 -4.78 -1.81 11.09
N LYS A 72 -5.22 -2.79 10.30
CA LYS A 72 -6.63 -2.90 9.87
C LYS A 72 -7.56 -3.03 11.07
N ASN A 73 -7.25 -3.91 12.01
CA ASN A 73 -8.06 -4.10 13.22
C ASN A 73 -8.13 -2.82 14.08
N MET A 74 -7.02 -2.10 14.20
CA MET A 74 -6.99 -0.81 14.90
C MET A 74 -7.86 0.24 14.20
N ALA A 75 -7.79 0.32 12.88
CA ALA A 75 -8.61 1.23 12.08
C ALA A 75 -10.11 0.89 12.20
N GLU A 76 -10.48 -0.38 12.07
CA GLU A 76 -11.88 -0.84 12.17
C GLU A 76 -12.48 -0.60 13.56
N ARG A 77 -11.66 -0.63 14.60
CA ARG A 77 -12.09 -0.37 15.99
C ARG A 77 -11.99 1.09 16.38
N TYR A 78 -11.54 1.95 15.49
CA TYR A 78 -11.28 3.36 15.79
C TYR A 78 -10.37 3.54 17.02
N GLU A 79 -9.36 2.65 17.16
CA GLU A 79 -8.37 2.78 18.22
C GLU A 79 -7.58 4.08 18.02
N GLY A 80 -7.45 4.88 19.09
CA GLY A 80 -6.88 6.25 19.02
C GLY A 80 -7.93 7.36 18.93
N TYR A 81 -9.20 7.04 18.61
CA TYR A 81 -10.30 8.01 18.66
C TYR A 81 -10.87 8.12 20.07
N SER A 82 -11.51 9.27 20.37
CA SER A 82 -12.19 9.46 21.66
C SER A 82 -13.29 8.41 21.89
N GLN A 83 -13.62 8.16 23.15
CA GLN A 83 -14.67 7.21 23.51
C GLN A 83 -16.02 7.54 22.83
N SER A 84 -16.35 8.83 22.74
CA SER A 84 -17.60 9.28 22.09
C SER A 84 -17.65 8.86 20.62
N ILE A 85 -16.57 9.05 19.88
CA ILE A 85 -16.50 8.69 18.46
C ILE A 85 -16.62 7.18 18.28
N ARG A 86 -15.83 6.40 19.02
CA ARG A 86 -15.89 4.95 18.97
C ARG A 86 -17.32 4.42 19.23
N ARG A 87 -17.98 4.95 20.25
CA ARG A 87 -19.36 4.54 20.59
C ARG A 87 -20.38 4.89 19.52
N VAL A 88 -20.24 6.04 18.87
CA VAL A 88 -21.10 6.37 17.71
C VAL A 88 -20.80 5.44 16.53
N MET A 89 -19.53 5.14 16.26
CA MET A 89 -19.16 4.25 15.15
C MET A 89 -19.65 2.79 15.39
N GLU A 90 -19.70 2.32 16.64
CA GLU A 90 -20.33 1.04 17.01
C GLU A 90 -21.84 1.02 16.68
N GLN A 91 -22.52 2.18 16.76
CA GLN A 91 -23.95 2.28 16.40
C GLN A 91 -24.20 2.29 14.88
N LYS A 92 -23.18 2.42 14.04
CA LYS A 92 -23.33 2.49 12.57
C LYS A 92 -24.12 1.30 11.99
N LYS A 93 -24.03 0.12 12.60
CA LYS A 93 -24.81 -1.06 12.17
C LYS A 93 -26.33 -0.91 12.43
N GLN A 94 -26.70 -0.17 13.46
CA GLN A 94 -28.09 0.04 13.88
C GLN A 94 -28.64 1.36 13.34
N GLU A 95 -27.76 2.31 13.05
CA GLU A 95 -28.07 3.62 12.49
C GLU A 95 -27.25 3.85 11.20
N PRO A 96 -27.72 3.33 10.05
CA PRO A 96 -26.99 3.39 8.78
C PRO A 96 -26.70 4.81 8.29
N GLY A 97 -27.47 5.80 8.78
CA GLY A 97 -27.21 7.22 8.49
C GLY A 97 -25.94 7.78 9.12
N VAL A 98 -25.24 7.04 9.98
CA VAL A 98 -23.87 7.34 10.42
C VAL A 98 -22.91 6.82 9.33
N LEU A 99 -22.36 7.73 8.53
CA LEU A 99 -21.59 7.38 7.33
C LEU A 99 -20.13 7.01 7.64
N GLY A 100 -19.54 7.64 8.65
CA GLY A 100 -18.16 7.43 9.06
C GLY A 100 -17.56 8.67 9.69
N VAL A 101 -16.27 8.68 9.98
CA VAL A 101 -15.53 9.89 10.29
C VAL A 101 -14.95 10.51 9.02
N VAL A 102 -14.50 11.76 9.07
CA VAL A 102 -13.90 12.45 7.90
C VAL A 102 -12.75 11.63 7.33
N ALA A 103 -11.92 11.00 8.17
CA ALA A 103 -10.83 10.13 7.72
C ALA A 103 -11.31 8.95 6.85
N ASP A 104 -12.51 8.43 7.09
CA ASP A 104 -13.03 7.25 6.36
C ASP A 104 -13.52 7.59 4.94
N ILE A 105 -13.88 8.86 4.71
CA ILE A 105 -14.51 9.31 3.46
C ILE A 105 -13.55 9.93 2.47
N ILE A 106 -12.26 10.10 2.83
CA ILE A 106 -11.23 10.75 2.03
C ILE A 106 -10.17 9.77 1.56
N ARG A 107 -9.61 10.05 0.38
CA ARG A 107 -8.42 9.41 -0.17
C ARG A 107 -7.43 10.48 -0.56
N VAL A 108 -6.18 10.35 -0.11
CA VAL A 108 -5.15 11.37 -0.32
C VAL A 108 -3.89 10.71 -0.87
N LYS A 109 -3.26 11.30 -1.87
CA LYS A 109 -1.96 10.84 -2.38
C LYS A 109 -0.90 11.05 -1.31
N GLU A 110 0.03 10.09 -1.15
CA GLU A 110 1.06 10.06 -0.11
C GLU A 110 1.76 11.41 0.10
N LYS A 111 2.18 12.05 -0.98
CA LYS A 111 2.87 13.36 -0.94
C LYS A 111 2.05 14.51 -0.35
N TYR A 112 0.74 14.37 -0.20
CA TYR A 112 -0.15 15.40 0.34
C TYR A 112 -0.73 15.06 1.71
N ILE A 113 -0.47 13.87 2.25
CA ILE A 113 -1.04 13.39 3.52
C ILE A 113 -0.79 14.40 4.64
N THR A 114 0.48 14.75 4.88
CA THR A 114 0.86 15.68 5.95
C THR A 114 0.17 17.05 5.83
N ALA A 115 0.07 17.59 4.62
CA ALA A 115 -0.58 18.87 4.38
C ALA A 115 -2.10 18.81 4.64
N VAL A 116 -2.76 17.74 4.19
CA VAL A 116 -4.19 17.53 4.41
C VAL A 116 -4.50 17.27 5.88
N GLU A 117 -3.70 16.45 6.57
CA GLU A 117 -3.85 16.22 8.01
C GLU A 117 -3.67 17.50 8.81
N THR A 118 -2.67 18.31 8.46
CA THR A 118 -2.43 19.62 9.11
C THR A 118 -3.60 20.55 8.90
N ALA A 119 -4.14 20.63 7.68
CA ALA A 119 -5.27 21.49 7.36
C ALA A 119 -6.58 21.03 8.04
N LEU A 120 -6.82 19.72 8.13
CA LEU A 120 -7.98 19.17 8.83
C LEU A 120 -7.85 19.31 10.34
N GLY A 121 -6.66 19.10 10.90
CA GLY A 121 -6.47 19.11 12.34
C GLY A 121 -7.45 18.17 13.04
N GLY A 122 -8.11 18.67 14.10
CA GLY A 122 -9.13 17.90 14.83
C GLY A 122 -10.36 17.51 14.02
N ASN A 123 -10.63 18.17 12.90
CA ASN A 123 -11.79 17.88 12.06
C ASN A 123 -11.72 16.52 11.37
N ILE A 124 -10.55 15.90 11.30
CA ILE A 124 -10.37 14.55 10.74
C ILE A 124 -11.22 13.50 11.47
N GLN A 125 -11.54 13.76 12.74
CA GLN A 125 -12.33 12.87 13.60
C GLN A 125 -13.83 13.23 13.62
N ASN A 126 -14.29 14.28 12.94
CA ASN A 126 -15.68 14.64 12.91
C ASN A 126 -16.51 13.56 12.24
N ILE A 127 -17.69 13.30 12.79
CA ILE A 127 -18.60 12.24 12.32
C ILE A 127 -19.49 12.79 11.21
N VAL A 128 -19.47 12.14 10.07
CA VAL A 128 -20.32 12.47 8.93
C VAL A 128 -21.62 11.69 9.04
N THR A 129 -22.74 12.39 8.93
CA THR A 129 -24.09 11.80 8.97
C THR A 129 -24.87 12.17 7.71
N GLU A 130 -25.83 11.32 7.34
CA GLU A 130 -26.68 11.55 6.19
C GLU A 130 -27.46 12.86 6.32
N ASP A 131 -28.03 13.10 7.50
CA ASP A 131 -28.78 14.31 7.82
C ASP A 131 -28.65 14.74 9.29
N GLU A 132 -29.29 15.86 9.64
CA GLU A 132 -29.32 16.42 10.99
C GLU A 132 -30.15 15.57 11.96
N HIS A 133 -31.09 14.78 11.48
CA HIS A 133 -31.91 13.92 12.35
C HIS A 133 -31.07 12.76 12.89
N VAL A 134 -30.22 12.16 12.05
CA VAL A 134 -29.24 11.17 12.48
C VAL A 134 -28.26 11.76 13.48
N ALA A 135 -27.71 12.94 13.20
CA ALA A 135 -26.83 13.64 14.12
C ALA A 135 -27.51 13.90 15.48
N LYS A 136 -28.76 14.35 15.48
CA LYS A 136 -29.56 14.59 16.70
C LYS A 136 -29.73 13.31 17.51
N ARG A 137 -30.08 12.18 16.87
CA ARG A 137 -30.21 10.89 17.57
C ARG A 137 -28.91 10.46 18.23
N MET A 138 -27.79 10.62 17.54
CA MET A 138 -26.47 10.26 18.08
C MET A 138 -26.02 11.20 19.20
N ILE A 139 -26.33 12.49 19.12
CA ILE A 139 -26.09 13.45 20.22
C ILE A 139 -26.91 13.03 21.46
N GLN A 140 -28.19 12.67 21.28
CA GLN A 140 -29.04 12.19 22.38
C GLN A 140 -28.51 10.89 22.98
N TYR A 141 -28.06 9.95 22.14
CA TYR A 141 -27.40 8.72 22.57
C TYR A 141 -26.17 8.99 23.45
N LEU A 142 -25.26 9.85 22.98
CA LEU A 142 -24.06 10.25 23.73
C LEU A 142 -24.43 10.89 25.08
N LYS A 143 -25.41 11.80 25.08
CA LYS A 143 -25.86 12.49 26.27
C LYS A 143 -26.48 11.55 27.28
N LYS A 144 -27.40 10.67 26.83
CA LYS A 144 -28.10 9.68 27.68
C LYS A 144 -27.12 8.74 28.38
N ASN A 145 -26.08 8.31 27.66
CA ASN A 145 -25.10 7.34 28.15
C ASN A 145 -23.85 8.00 28.76
N ARG A 146 -23.79 9.33 28.86
CA ARG A 146 -22.65 10.10 29.43
C ARG A 146 -21.29 9.76 28.75
N LEU A 147 -21.30 9.61 27.41
CA LEU A 147 -20.16 9.15 26.62
C LEU A 147 -19.29 10.30 26.10
N GLY A 148 -19.48 11.52 26.55
CA GLY A 148 -18.75 12.69 26.09
C GLY A 148 -19.41 13.40 24.91
N ARG A 149 -18.61 14.14 24.13
CA ARG A 149 -19.06 14.97 23.01
C ARG A 149 -18.36 14.54 21.73
N ALA A 150 -19.06 14.70 20.59
CA ALA A 150 -18.51 14.57 19.26
C ALA A 150 -19.08 15.68 18.36
N THR A 151 -18.33 16.03 17.32
CA THR A 151 -18.79 16.94 16.28
C THR A 151 -19.38 16.15 15.12
N PHE A 152 -20.55 16.59 14.67
CA PHE A 152 -21.25 15.97 13.56
C PHE A 152 -21.31 16.89 12.35
N LEU A 153 -21.19 16.33 11.16
CA LEU A 153 -21.26 17.02 9.87
C LEU A 153 -22.36 16.37 9.03
N PRO A 154 -23.63 16.84 9.17
CA PRO A 154 -24.72 16.34 8.33
C PRO A 154 -24.56 16.79 6.88
N LEU A 155 -24.69 15.86 5.91
CA LEU A 155 -24.58 16.18 4.49
C LEU A 155 -25.58 17.24 4.03
N THR A 156 -26.76 17.27 4.65
CA THR A 156 -27.84 18.21 4.30
C THR A 156 -27.63 19.63 4.75
N THR A 157 -26.84 19.85 5.79
CA THR A 157 -26.69 21.17 6.43
C THR A 157 -25.33 21.80 6.21
N VAL A 158 -24.32 21.01 5.84
CA VAL A 158 -22.98 21.53 5.55
C VAL A 158 -23.00 22.21 4.18
N THR A 159 -22.80 23.51 4.18
CA THR A 159 -22.69 24.31 2.96
C THR A 159 -21.36 25.05 2.96
N PRO A 160 -20.52 24.90 1.92
CA PRO A 160 -19.32 25.71 1.77
C PRO A 160 -19.72 27.18 1.57
N LYS A 161 -18.83 28.09 1.94
CA LYS A 161 -19.03 29.52 1.65
C LYS A 161 -19.11 29.72 0.13
N LYS A 162 -20.08 30.53 -0.33
CA LYS A 162 -20.32 30.79 -1.76
C LYS A 162 -19.18 31.57 -2.45
N GLU A 163 -18.39 32.32 -1.66
CA GLU A 163 -17.29 33.13 -2.18
C GLU A 163 -16.08 32.22 -2.49
N LYS A 164 -15.42 32.44 -3.63
CA LYS A 164 -14.15 31.84 -3.94
C LYS A 164 -13.17 32.16 -2.80
N PRO A 165 -12.58 31.17 -2.13
CA PRO A 165 -11.73 31.41 -0.96
C PRO A 165 -10.44 32.13 -1.33
N PHE A 166 -10.00 32.04 -2.58
CA PHE A 166 -8.81 32.69 -3.11
C PHE A 166 -9.12 33.42 -4.41
N ARG A 167 -8.43 34.54 -4.61
CA ARG A 167 -8.42 35.22 -5.92
C ARG A 167 -7.68 34.36 -6.93
N ASP A 168 -8.08 34.40 -8.18
CA ASP A 168 -7.46 33.63 -9.25
C ASP A 168 -5.95 33.95 -9.36
N GLU A 169 -5.57 35.22 -9.14
CA GLU A 169 -4.18 35.70 -9.10
C GLU A 169 -3.29 34.95 -8.09
N ILE A 170 -3.84 34.56 -6.93
CA ILE A 170 -3.09 33.82 -5.90
C ILE A 170 -2.78 32.40 -6.35
N LEU A 171 -3.70 31.81 -7.12
CA LEU A 171 -3.52 30.45 -7.62
C LEU A 171 -2.46 30.36 -8.73
N GLU A 172 -2.09 31.49 -9.34
CA GLU A 172 -1.06 31.61 -10.37
C GLU A 172 0.32 32.01 -9.81
N GLU A 173 0.43 32.28 -8.49
CA GLU A 173 1.71 32.63 -7.86
C GLU A 173 2.68 31.46 -7.85
N ASP A 174 3.97 31.78 -7.94
CA ASP A 174 5.04 30.78 -7.88
C ASP A 174 4.98 30.01 -6.55
N GLY A 175 5.18 28.72 -6.64
CA GLY A 175 5.15 27.79 -5.51
C GLY A 175 3.75 27.41 -5.03
N VAL A 176 2.68 27.94 -5.62
CA VAL A 176 1.30 27.54 -5.30
C VAL A 176 0.96 26.22 -6.01
N LEU A 177 0.61 25.23 -5.20
CA LEU A 177 0.18 23.90 -5.69
C LEU A 177 -1.35 23.81 -5.82
N GLY A 178 -2.08 24.83 -5.39
CA GLY A 178 -3.53 24.96 -5.49
C GLY A 178 -4.26 24.85 -4.15
N ASN A 179 -5.58 24.69 -4.20
CA ASN A 179 -6.41 24.52 -3.02
C ASN A 179 -6.25 23.10 -2.44
N VAL A 180 -6.17 22.97 -1.11
CA VAL A 180 -6.00 21.67 -0.43
C VAL A 180 -7.18 20.74 -0.72
N ALA A 181 -8.42 21.26 -0.81
CA ALA A 181 -9.58 20.45 -1.16
C ALA A 181 -9.43 19.73 -2.51
N SER A 182 -8.71 20.33 -3.48
CA SER A 182 -8.45 19.73 -4.80
C SER A 182 -7.45 18.56 -4.77
N LYS A 183 -6.77 18.33 -3.65
CA LYS A 183 -5.79 17.24 -3.47
C LYS A 183 -6.39 16.03 -2.76
N VAL A 184 -7.66 16.12 -2.38
CA VAL A 184 -8.43 15.07 -1.72
C VAL A 184 -9.42 14.47 -2.70
N ASP A 185 -9.39 13.14 -2.82
CA ASP A 185 -10.37 12.37 -3.57
C ASP A 185 -11.43 11.81 -2.61
N CYS A 186 -12.69 11.87 -3.00
CA CYS A 186 -13.82 11.36 -2.24
C CYS A 186 -15.01 11.07 -3.17
N ASP A 187 -16.01 10.37 -2.66
CA ASP A 187 -17.26 10.16 -3.38
C ASP A 187 -18.02 11.50 -3.54
N GLU A 188 -18.78 11.65 -4.62
CA GLU A 188 -19.48 12.88 -5.01
C GLU A 188 -20.29 13.48 -3.86
N LYS A 189 -21.01 12.65 -3.10
CA LYS A 189 -21.84 13.07 -1.97
C LYS A 189 -21.08 13.76 -0.84
N TYR A 190 -19.74 13.59 -0.75
CA TYR A 190 -18.90 14.19 0.28
C TYR A 190 -18.17 15.45 -0.15
N LYS A 191 -18.23 15.81 -1.42
CA LYS A 191 -17.51 16.99 -1.96
C LYS A 191 -17.78 18.26 -1.21
N LEU A 192 -19.03 18.51 -0.84
CA LEU A 192 -19.41 19.72 -0.09
C LEU A 192 -18.75 19.75 1.30
N ILE A 193 -18.62 18.62 1.97
CA ILE A 193 -17.92 18.54 3.26
C ILE A 193 -16.43 18.84 3.07
N ILE A 194 -15.80 18.29 2.05
CA ILE A 194 -14.38 18.52 1.77
C ILE A 194 -14.13 19.99 1.43
N GLU A 195 -14.97 20.58 0.60
CA GLU A 195 -14.93 22.04 0.34
C GLU A 195 -15.15 22.88 1.61
N TYR A 196 -16.10 22.51 2.45
CA TYR A 196 -16.35 23.20 3.72
C TYR A 196 -15.15 23.16 4.65
N LEU A 197 -14.48 21.99 4.77
CA LEU A 197 -13.36 21.78 5.68
C LEU A 197 -12.05 22.32 5.12
N LEU A 198 -11.78 22.12 3.83
CA LEU A 198 -10.47 22.33 3.21
C LEU A 198 -10.44 23.45 2.18
N GLY A 199 -11.59 23.92 1.73
CA GLY A 199 -11.67 24.91 0.64
C GLY A 199 -10.98 26.24 0.94
N ARG A 200 -10.65 26.55 2.20
CA ARG A 200 -9.98 27.79 2.61
C ARG A 200 -8.46 27.64 2.80
N PHE A 201 -7.90 26.47 2.52
CA PHE A 201 -6.48 26.22 2.69
C PHE A 201 -5.77 26.21 1.34
N LEU A 202 -4.74 27.05 1.23
CA LEU A 202 -3.85 27.09 0.08
C LEU A 202 -2.67 26.15 0.32
N LEU A 203 -2.35 25.30 -0.66
CA LEU A 203 -1.17 24.45 -0.63
C LEU A 203 -0.04 25.11 -1.38
N VAL A 204 1.11 25.24 -0.74
CA VAL A 204 2.34 25.77 -1.32
C VAL A 204 3.49 24.77 -1.14
N ASP A 205 4.51 24.90 -1.96
CA ASP A 205 5.64 23.96 -1.99
C ASP A 205 6.64 24.22 -0.86
N THR A 206 6.87 25.50 -0.50
CA THR A 206 7.84 25.92 0.51
C THR A 206 7.26 26.92 1.49
N ILE A 207 7.87 27.01 2.68
CA ILE A 207 7.51 28.01 3.68
C ILE A 207 7.83 29.45 3.22
N ASP A 208 8.88 29.60 2.40
CA ASP A 208 9.25 30.91 1.88
C ASP A 208 8.19 31.47 0.95
N HIS A 209 7.66 30.65 0.05
CA HIS A 209 6.54 31.02 -0.81
C HIS A 209 5.27 31.30 0.02
N ALA A 210 4.99 30.50 1.05
CA ALA A 210 3.88 30.77 1.96
C ALA A 210 4.01 32.16 2.62
N MET A 211 5.19 32.51 3.10
CA MET A 211 5.46 33.82 3.72
C MET A 211 5.33 34.98 2.73
N GLN A 212 5.81 34.82 1.50
CA GLN A 212 5.70 35.84 0.44
C GLN A 212 4.23 36.08 0.08
N ILE A 213 3.47 35.01 -0.16
CA ILE A 213 2.04 35.09 -0.51
C ILE A 213 1.24 35.71 0.64
N SER A 214 1.48 35.27 1.89
CA SER A 214 0.81 35.85 3.06
C SER A 214 1.05 37.35 3.21
N LYS A 215 2.28 37.83 3.00
CA LYS A 215 2.61 39.26 3.02
C LYS A 215 1.96 40.04 1.89
N LYS A 216 1.97 39.47 0.66
CA LYS A 216 1.46 40.11 -0.55
C LYS A 216 -0.05 40.27 -0.52
N TYR A 217 -0.77 39.32 -0.01
CA TYR A 217 -2.24 39.27 -0.03
C TYR A 217 -2.89 39.44 1.33
N GLN A 218 -2.11 39.66 2.40
CA GLN A 218 -2.58 39.86 3.79
C GLN A 218 -3.47 38.72 4.31
N TYR A 219 -3.05 37.48 4.07
CA TYR A 219 -3.70 36.26 4.56
C TYR A 219 -2.99 35.76 5.82
#